data_50b43303217f2b816989eab497cf82c2
#
_entry.id   50b43303217f2b816989eab497cf82c2
#
_cell.length_a   1.000
_cell.length_b   1.000
_cell.length_c   1.000
_cell.angle_alpha   90.00
_cell.angle_beta   90.00
_cell.angle_gamma   90.00
#
_symmetry.space_group_name_H-M   'P 1'
#
loop_
_entity.id
_entity.type
_entity.pdbx_description
1 polymer ?
#
loop_
_entity_poly.entity_id
_entity_poly.type
_entity_poly.pdbx_seq_one_letter_code
_entity_poly.pdbx_strand_id
1 'polypeptide(L)'
;MHIAIAGNIGSGKTTLTRLLAEHYGWAPKYEDVDVNPYLSDFYNDMQRWSFNLQIYFLNKRFQDVVDILNAAENVIQDRTIYEDARIFAPNLHSMGLMSTRDFENYKSLFDLMISLVKPPDLLIYLRSSIPNLVHQIHKRGRAYESGIRIDYLEGLNDRYEEWIQGYKDGKKLIINVDDLKFEENPEDFQKVLELIENATK
;
A
#
# COMPACT_ATOMS: atom_id res chain seq x y z
N MET A 1 7.80 14.69 10.09
CA MET A 1 8.04 14.09 8.75
C MET A 1 7.18 12.85 8.61
N HIS A 2 6.56 12.68 7.45
CA HIS A 2 5.71 11.54 7.13
C HIS A 2 6.30 10.79 5.93
N ILE A 3 6.80 9.57 6.14
CA ILE A 3 7.23 8.66 5.07
C ILE A 3 6.16 7.59 4.89
N ALA A 4 5.71 7.39 3.65
CA ALA A 4 4.74 6.35 3.34
C ALA A 4 5.35 5.28 2.43
N ILE A 5 5.04 4.01 2.68
CA ILE A 5 5.56 2.87 1.93
C ILE A 5 4.42 2.26 1.12
N ALA A 6 4.54 2.34 -0.19
CA ALA A 6 3.61 1.79 -1.17
C ALA A 6 4.17 0.54 -1.85
N GLY A 7 3.29 -0.30 -2.36
CA GLY A 7 3.67 -1.49 -3.12
C GLY A 7 2.61 -2.58 -3.10
N ASN A 8 2.73 -3.53 -4.00
CA ASN A 8 1.75 -4.60 -4.17
C ASN A 8 1.68 -5.54 -2.94
N ILE A 9 0.69 -6.41 -2.90
CA ILE A 9 0.54 -7.47 -1.89
C ILE A 9 1.80 -8.35 -1.94
N GLY A 10 2.45 -8.55 -0.78
CA GLY A 10 3.68 -9.35 -0.69
C GLY A 10 4.99 -8.59 -0.96
N SER A 11 4.97 -7.28 -1.25
CA SER A 11 6.20 -6.51 -1.56
C SER A 11 7.11 -6.19 -0.35
N GLY A 12 6.71 -6.54 0.88
CA GLY A 12 7.53 -6.32 2.08
C GLY A 12 7.30 -4.99 2.80
N LYS A 13 6.20 -4.26 2.48
CA LYS A 13 5.88 -2.96 3.10
C LYS A 13 5.91 -2.98 4.62
N THR A 14 5.17 -3.90 5.23
CA THR A 14 5.05 -4.00 6.69
C THR A 14 6.39 -4.26 7.36
N THR A 15 7.22 -5.11 6.75
CA THR A 15 8.58 -5.38 7.22
C THR A 15 9.44 -4.13 7.16
N LEU A 16 9.43 -3.42 6.03
CA LEU A 16 10.22 -2.19 5.90
C LEU A 16 9.70 -1.09 6.82
N THR A 17 8.39 -0.94 7.00
CA THR A 17 7.79 -0.01 7.97
C THR A 17 8.33 -0.25 9.38
N ARG A 18 8.35 -1.52 9.83
CA ARG A 18 8.90 -1.90 11.13
C ARG A 18 10.38 -1.54 11.26
N LEU A 19 11.20 -1.97 10.30
CA LEU A 19 12.64 -1.74 10.33
C LEU A 19 13.00 -0.25 10.33
N LEU A 20 12.33 0.57 9.52
CA LEU A 20 12.56 2.02 9.49
C LEU A 20 12.09 2.69 10.77
N ALA A 21 10.93 2.30 11.30
CA ALA A 21 10.42 2.82 12.57
C ALA A 21 11.38 2.54 13.73
N GLU A 22 11.89 1.32 13.81
CA GLU A 22 12.90 0.92 14.81
C GLU A 22 14.22 1.70 14.62
N HIS A 23 14.71 1.83 13.39
CA HIS A 23 15.97 2.52 13.08
C HIS A 23 15.93 4.02 13.42
N TYR A 24 14.86 4.72 13.03
CA TYR A 24 14.73 6.16 13.24
C TYR A 24 14.11 6.53 14.59
N GLY A 25 13.54 5.57 15.33
CA GLY A 25 12.75 5.84 16.53
C GLY A 25 11.45 6.59 16.22
N TRP A 26 10.83 6.34 15.06
CA TRP A 26 9.60 6.98 14.61
C TRP A 26 8.38 6.09 14.85
N ALA A 27 7.19 6.69 14.90
CA ALA A 27 5.95 5.95 15.08
C ALA A 27 5.57 5.15 13.81
N PRO A 28 5.38 3.81 13.90
CA PRO A 28 4.84 3.05 12.78
C PRO A 28 3.32 3.16 12.72
N LYS A 29 2.75 3.33 11.53
CA LYS A 29 1.32 3.21 11.27
C LYS A 29 1.09 2.04 10.31
N TYR A 30 0.66 0.90 10.87
CA TYR A 30 0.46 -0.33 10.12
C TYR A 30 -0.92 -0.40 9.47
N GLU A 31 -1.00 -1.18 8.38
CA GLU A 31 -2.26 -1.59 7.80
C GLU A 31 -2.96 -2.63 8.70
N ASP A 32 -4.16 -2.31 9.16
CA ASP A 32 -4.92 -3.12 10.11
C ASP A 32 -5.77 -4.18 9.37
N VAL A 33 -5.10 -5.14 8.73
CA VAL A 33 -5.75 -6.16 7.89
C VAL A 33 -6.43 -7.26 8.70
N ASP A 34 -5.88 -7.61 9.88
CA ASP A 34 -6.33 -8.77 10.65
C ASP A 34 -7.69 -8.54 11.33
N VAL A 35 -8.06 -7.28 11.56
CA VAL A 35 -9.38 -6.90 12.13
C VAL A 35 -10.39 -6.46 11.07
N ASN A 36 -10.04 -6.57 9.78
CA ASN A 36 -10.93 -6.20 8.68
C ASN A 36 -12.07 -7.20 8.54
N PRO A 37 -13.34 -6.80 8.78
CA PRO A 37 -14.47 -7.74 8.78
C PRO A 37 -14.85 -8.24 7.38
N TYR A 38 -14.35 -7.60 6.31
CA TYR A 38 -14.72 -7.92 4.93
C TYR A 38 -13.64 -8.71 4.18
N LEU A 39 -12.42 -8.80 4.69
CA LEU A 39 -11.29 -9.29 3.91
C LEU A 39 -11.43 -10.78 3.55
N SER A 40 -11.85 -11.62 4.49
CA SER A 40 -12.09 -13.04 4.23
C SER A 40 -13.25 -13.25 3.25
N ASP A 41 -14.35 -12.52 3.44
CA ASP A 41 -15.51 -12.60 2.58
C ASP A 41 -15.20 -12.14 1.15
N PHE A 42 -14.38 -11.08 1.02
CA PHE A 42 -13.92 -10.58 -0.26
C PHE A 42 -13.14 -11.62 -1.06
N TYR A 43 -12.20 -12.34 -0.46
CA TYR A 43 -11.47 -13.38 -1.19
C TYR A 43 -12.34 -14.58 -1.57
N ASN A 44 -13.43 -14.82 -0.85
CA ASN A 44 -14.43 -15.85 -1.18
C ASN A 44 -15.38 -15.42 -2.29
N ASP A 45 -15.82 -14.15 -2.30
CA ASP A 45 -16.73 -13.58 -3.31
C ASP A 45 -16.36 -12.10 -3.57
N MET A 46 -15.37 -11.91 -4.44
CA MET A 46 -14.85 -10.58 -4.76
C MET A 46 -15.93 -9.66 -5.35
N GLN A 47 -16.81 -10.18 -6.18
CA GLN A 47 -17.87 -9.38 -6.82
C GLN A 47 -18.85 -8.83 -5.79
N ARG A 48 -19.24 -9.64 -4.82
CA ARG A 48 -20.18 -9.22 -3.76
C ARG A 48 -19.58 -8.20 -2.82
N TRP A 49 -18.28 -8.34 -2.46
CA TRP A 49 -17.68 -7.63 -1.34
C TRP A 49 -16.71 -6.52 -1.72
N SER A 50 -16.38 -6.35 -3.02
CA SER A 50 -15.41 -5.35 -3.49
C SER A 50 -15.72 -3.95 -2.99
N PHE A 51 -16.94 -3.46 -3.16
CA PHE A 51 -17.30 -2.10 -2.74
C PHE A 51 -17.23 -1.94 -1.23
N ASN A 52 -17.76 -2.89 -0.46
CA ASN A 52 -17.76 -2.84 0.99
C ASN A 52 -16.32 -2.81 1.55
N LEU A 53 -15.45 -3.68 1.01
CA LEU A 53 -14.04 -3.73 1.39
C LEU A 53 -13.32 -2.42 1.09
N GLN A 54 -13.52 -1.85 -0.11
CA GLN A 54 -12.86 -0.62 -0.51
C GLN A 54 -13.34 0.59 0.30
N ILE A 55 -14.63 0.67 0.66
CA ILE A 55 -15.14 1.71 1.57
C ILE A 55 -14.57 1.56 2.97
N TYR A 56 -14.42 0.33 3.47
CA TYR A 56 -13.80 0.09 4.77
C TYR A 56 -12.34 0.57 4.79
N PHE A 57 -11.54 0.19 3.78
CA PHE A 57 -10.16 0.64 3.69
C PHE A 57 -10.05 2.15 3.53
N LEU A 58 -10.87 2.76 2.66
CA LEU A 58 -10.88 4.20 2.46
C LEU A 58 -11.12 4.96 3.77
N ASN A 59 -12.11 4.52 4.56
CA ASN A 59 -12.42 5.11 5.86
C ASN A 59 -11.24 4.98 6.84
N LYS A 60 -10.66 3.79 6.96
CA LYS A 60 -9.51 3.55 7.86
C LYS A 60 -8.29 4.36 7.46
N ARG A 61 -7.96 4.41 6.15
CA ARG A 61 -6.85 5.20 5.63
C ARG A 61 -7.02 6.69 5.84
N PHE A 62 -8.25 7.19 5.64
CA PHE A 62 -8.52 8.59 5.89
C PHE A 62 -8.33 8.93 7.38
N GLN A 63 -8.82 8.08 8.28
CA GLN A 63 -8.58 8.25 9.72
C GLN A 63 -7.08 8.24 10.04
N ASP A 64 -6.31 7.30 9.45
CA ASP A 64 -4.86 7.22 9.64
C ASP A 64 -4.16 8.52 9.19
N VAL A 65 -4.54 9.08 8.03
CA VAL A 65 -3.95 10.34 7.55
C VAL A 65 -4.31 11.51 8.46
N VAL A 66 -5.56 11.57 8.95
CA VAL A 66 -5.99 12.59 9.92
C VAL A 66 -5.19 12.49 11.23
N ASP A 67 -4.99 11.26 11.74
CA ASP A 67 -4.18 11.01 12.93
C ASP A 67 -2.73 11.47 12.72
N ILE A 68 -2.12 11.12 11.57
CA ILE A 68 -0.75 11.52 11.20
C ILE A 68 -0.62 13.04 11.13
N LEU A 69 -1.59 13.73 10.53
CA LEU A 69 -1.57 15.20 10.44
C LEU A 69 -1.65 15.89 11.81
N ASN A 70 -2.32 15.26 12.75
CA ASN A 70 -2.47 15.77 14.12
C ASN A 70 -1.34 15.30 15.06
N ALA A 71 -0.52 14.33 14.63
CA ALA A 71 0.61 13.84 15.40
C ALA A 71 1.75 14.87 15.43
N ALA A 72 2.37 15.05 16.60
CA ALA A 72 3.58 15.89 16.77
C ALA A 72 4.88 15.16 16.44
N GLU A 73 4.79 13.89 16.07
CA GLU A 73 5.93 12.99 15.84
C GLU A 73 6.10 12.62 14.36
N ASN A 74 7.26 12.10 14.03
CA ASN A 74 7.53 11.56 12.69
C ASN A 74 6.91 10.17 12.55
N VAL A 75 6.36 9.87 11.37
CA VAL A 75 5.60 8.63 11.13
C VAL A 75 6.11 7.89 9.89
N ILE A 76 6.20 6.57 10.00
CA ILE A 76 6.33 5.64 8.86
C ILE A 76 4.99 4.93 8.66
N GLN A 77 4.38 5.11 7.50
CA GLN A 77 3.06 4.53 7.17
C GLN A 77 3.18 3.36 6.20
N ASP A 78 2.57 2.22 6.56
CA ASP A 78 2.38 1.08 5.67
C ASP A 78 1.10 1.29 4.86
N ARG A 79 1.26 1.55 3.57
CA ARG A 79 0.22 1.82 2.57
C ARG A 79 -0.51 3.15 2.77
N THR A 80 -0.84 3.78 1.67
CA THR A 80 -1.48 5.10 1.61
C THR A 80 -2.94 5.03 1.17
N ILE A 81 -3.70 6.09 1.42
CA ILE A 81 -5.06 6.27 0.89
C ILE A 81 -5.07 6.34 -0.65
N TYR A 82 -3.97 6.76 -1.27
CA TYR A 82 -3.86 6.86 -2.74
C TYR A 82 -3.93 5.48 -3.41
N GLU A 83 -3.36 4.44 -2.79
CA GLU A 83 -3.30 3.10 -3.36
C GLU A 83 -4.70 2.49 -3.50
N ASP A 84 -5.57 2.69 -2.49
CA ASP A 84 -6.94 2.20 -2.56
C ASP A 84 -7.70 2.77 -3.77
N ALA A 85 -7.54 4.08 -4.02
CA ALA A 85 -8.28 4.79 -5.07
C ALA A 85 -7.60 4.77 -6.44
N ARG A 86 -6.27 4.63 -6.51
CA ARG A 86 -5.53 4.63 -7.78
C ARG A 86 -5.21 3.23 -8.30
N ILE A 87 -5.18 2.23 -7.41
CA ILE A 87 -4.75 0.87 -7.72
C ILE A 87 -5.91 -0.12 -7.50
N PHE A 88 -6.37 -0.31 -6.26
CA PHE A 88 -7.29 -1.39 -5.90
C PHE A 88 -8.69 -1.21 -6.46
N ALA A 89 -9.35 -0.10 -6.21
CA ALA A 89 -10.71 0.13 -6.70
C ALA A 89 -10.79 0.18 -8.24
N PRO A 90 -9.88 0.85 -8.97
CA PRO A 90 -9.83 0.79 -10.43
C PRO A 90 -9.56 -0.62 -10.97
N ASN A 91 -8.72 -1.42 -10.29
CA ASN A 91 -8.48 -2.80 -10.71
C ASN A 91 -9.75 -3.65 -10.60
N LEU A 92 -10.44 -3.57 -9.46
CA LEU A 92 -11.71 -4.28 -9.27
C LEU A 92 -12.78 -3.86 -10.27
N HIS A 93 -12.87 -2.56 -10.57
CA HIS A 93 -13.79 -2.06 -11.59
C HIS A 93 -13.46 -2.60 -12.99
N SER A 94 -12.18 -2.57 -13.42
CA SER A 94 -11.78 -3.08 -14.73
C SER A 94 -11.96 -4.58 -14.90
N MET A 95 -11.89 -5.34 -13.81
CA MET A 95 -12.18 -6.78 -13.79
C MET A 95 -13.68 -7.11 -13.74
N GLY A 96 -14.58 -6.10 -13.71
CA GLY A 96 -16.02 -6.29 -13.58
C GLY A 96 -16.47 -6.73 -12.17
N LEU A 97 -15.59 -6.63 -11.17
CA LEU A 97 -15.84 -7.01 -9.78
C LEU A 97 -16.43 -5.87 -8.94
N MET A 98 -16.44 -4.66 -9.48
CA MET A 98 -17.12 -3.48 -8.92
C MET A 98 -17.92 -2.80 -10.01
N SER A 99 -19.18 -2.45 -9.75
CA SER A 99 -20.01 -1.76 -10.73
C SER A 99 -19.51 -0.35 -11.02
N THR A 100 -19.79 0.18 -12.22
CA THR A 100 -19.42 1.57 -12.58
C THR A 100 -20.02 2.58 -11.60
N ARG A 101 -21.30 2.38 -11.21
CA ARG A 101 -21.98 3.24 -10.23
C ARG A 101 -21.26 3.25 -8.89
N ASP A 102 -20.85 2.09 -8.38
CA ASP A 102 -20.16 1.96 -7.09
C ASP A 102 -18.76 2.56 -7.17
N PHE A 103 -18.06 2.34 -8.28
CA PHE A 103 -16.74 2.91 -8.52
C PHE A 103 -16.77 4.45 -8.60
N GLU A 104 -17.76 5.03 -9.31
CA GLU A 104 -17.91 6.49 -9.39
C GLU A 104 -18.26 7.09 -8.02
N ASN A 105 -19.12 6.44 -7.24
CA ASN A 105 -19.43 6.88 -5.88
C ASN A 105 -18.20 6.80 -4.96
N TYR A 106 -17.46 5.70 -5.04
CA TYR A 106 -16.18 5.55 -4.31
C TYR A 106 -15.17 6.65 -4.66
N LYS A 107 -14.99 6.92 -5.97
CA LYS A 107 -14.08 7.95 -6.45
C LYS A 107 -14.48 9.34 -5.97
N SER A 108 -15.78 9.67 -6.04
CA SER A 108 -16.29 10.96 -5.54
C SER A 108 -16.00 11.16 -4.05
N LEU A 109 -16.16 10.11 -3.24
CA LEU A 109 -15.83 10.15 -1.82
C LEU A 109 -14.33 10.32 -1.57
N PHE A 110 -13.49 9.58 -2.32
CA PHE A 110 -12.04 9.75 -2.25
C PHE A 110 -11.60 11.17 -2.63
N ASP A 111 -12.12 11.73 -3.74
CA ASP A 111 -11.76 13.06 -4.22
C ASP A 111 -12.11 14.16 -3.17
N LEU A 112 -13.21 13.97 -2.44
CA LEU A 112 -13.55 14.83 -1.32
C LEU A 112 -12.56 14.68 -0.15
N MET A 113 -12.26 13.45 0.28
CA MET A 113 -11.37 13.18 1.40
C MET A 113 -9.95 13.68 1.13
N ILE A 114 -9.42 13.44 -0.09
CA ILE A 114 -8.04 13.83 -0.43
C ILE A 114 -7.85 15.35 -0.50
N SER A 115 -8.92 16.11 -0.77
CA SER A 115 -8.87 17.57 -0.74
C SER A 115 -8.62 18.16 0.66
N LEU A 116 -8.80 17.36 1.71
CA LEU A 116 -8.66 17.74 3.11
C LEU A 116 -7.32 17.33 3.74
N VAL A 117 -6.49 16.58 3.03
CA VAL A 117 -5.25 16.02 3.57
C VAL A 117 -4.04 16.38 2.69
N LYS A 118 -2.85 16.23 3.26
CA LYS A 118 -1.59 16.46 2.55
C LYS A 118 -0.96 15.12 2.16
N PRO A 119 -0.24 15.06 1.03
CA PRO A 119 0.55 13.89 0.66
C PRO A 119 1.71 13.68 1.66
N PRO A 120 2.30 12.46 1.70
CA PRO A 120 3.49 12.20 2.50
C PRO A 120 4.68 13.04 2.00
N ASP A 121 5.60 13.36 2.91
CA ASP A 121 6.86 14.07 2.57
C ASP A 121 7.74 13.24 1.63
N LEU A 122 7.69 11.91 1.78
CA LEU A 122 8.35 10.95 0.89
C LEU A 122 7.45 9.72 0.69
N LEU A 123 7.19 9.37 -0.57
CA LEU A 123 6.57 8.10 -0.96
C LEU A 123 7.65 7.12 -1.41
N ILE A 124 7.79 5.99 -0.71
CA ILE A 124 8.66 4.88 -1.09
C ILE A 124 7.82 3.81 -1.79
N TYR A 125 8.10 3.53 -3.05
CA TYR A 125 7.45 2.45 -3.78
C TYR A 125 8.36 1.22 -3.85
N LEU A 126 7.89 0.12 -3.29
CA LEU A 126 8.55 -1.18 -3.35
C LEU A 126 8.12 -1.90 -4.64
N ARG A 127 8.98 -1.81 -5.66
CA ARG A 127 8.78 -2.51 -6.93
C ARG A 127 9.17 -3.96 -6.79
N SER A 128 8.30 -4.87 -7.20
CA SER A 128 8.57 -6.30 -7.16
C SER A 128 7.95 -7.02 -8.35
N SER A 129 8.60 -8.09 -8.80
CA SER A 129 8.10 -8.97 -9.84
C SER A 129 6.98 -9.87 -9.32
N ILE A 130 6.07 -10.29 -10.20
CA ILE A 130 4.98 -11.21 -9.84
C ILE A 130 5.49 -12.51 -9.20
N PRO A 131 6.54 -13.19 -9.73
CA PRO A 131 7.07 -14.38 -9.08
C PRO A 131 7.54 -14.14 -7.64
N ASN A 132 8.20 -13.00 -7.38
CA ASN A 132 8.63 -12.66 -6.02
C ASN A 132 7.43 -12.37 -5.10
N LEU A 133 6.43 -11.61 -5.58
CA LEU A 133 5.20 -11.35 -4.80
C LEU A 133 4.50 -12.65 -4.40
N VAL A 134 4.30 -13.58 -5.35
CA VAL A 134 3.69 -14.88 -5.09
C VAL A 134 4.50 -15.68 -4.07
N HIS A 135 5.83 -15.70 -4.21
CA HIS A 135 6.72 -16.35 -3.24
C HIS A 135 6.55 -15.78 -1.83
N GLN A 136 6.54 -14.45 -1.68
CA GLN A 136 6.40 -13.79 -0.39
C GLN A 136 4.99 -13.99 0.24
N ILE A 137 3.93 -13.98 -0.57
CA ILE A 137 2.57 -14.28 -0.13
C ILE A 137 2.50 -15.71 0.43
N HIS A 138 3.06 -16.69 -0.29
CA HIS A 138 3.10 -18.08 0.18
C HIS A 138 3.95 -18.23 1.45
N LYS A 139 5.12 -17.59 1.53
CA LYS A 139 6.01 -17.60 2.72
C LYS A 139 5.28 -17.04 3.95
N ARG A 140 4.47 -15.98 3.77
CA ARG A 140 3.68 -15.37 4.84
C ARG A 140 2.54 -16.26 5.33
N GLY A 141 1.90 -17.04 4.46
CA GLY A 141 0.96 -18.11 4.79
C GLY A 141 -0.38 -17.65 5.36
N ARG A 142 -0.88 -16.47 5.02
CA ARG A 142 -2.21 -16.01 5.43
C ARG A 142 -3.29 -16.84 4.74
N ALA A 143 -4.18 -17.48 5.52
CA ALA A 143 -5.16 -18.43 5.00
C ALA A 143 -6.08 -17.83 3.92
N TYR A 144 -6.54 -16.59 4.08
CA TYR A 144 -7.42 -15.91 3.12
C TYR A 144 -6.71 -15.50 1.82
N GLU A 145 -5.36 -15.48 1.81
CA GLU A 145 -4.57 -15.17 0.61
C GLU A 145 -4.24 -16.41 -0.24
N SER A 146 -4.53 -17.61 0.25
CA SER A 146 -4.21 -18.86 -0.46
C SER A 146 -4.85 -18.98 -1.85
N GLY A 147 -5.96 -18.27 -2.08
CA GLY A 147 -6.71 -18.22 -3.34
C GLY A 147 -6.46 -16.96 -4.18
N ILE A 148 -5.42 -16.16 -3.88
CA ILE A 148 -5.12 -14.96 -4.67
C ILE A 148 -4.86 -15.33 -6.12
N ARG A 149 -5.64 -14.71 -7.04
CA ARG A 149 -5.51 -14.91 -8.48
C ARG A 149 -4.29 -14.16 -9.01
N ILE A 150 -3.54 -14.81 -9.90
CA ILE A 150 -2.36 -14.18 -10.52
C ILE A 150 -2.75 -12.98 -11.37
N ASP A 151 -3.81 -13.07 -12.16
CA ASP A 151 -4.31 -11.96 -12.98
C ASP A 151 -4.72 -10.74 -12.15
N TYR A 152 -5.21 -10.96 -10.92
CA TYR A 152 -5.47 -9.86 -9.97
C TYR A 152 -4.18 -9.18 -9.53
N LEU A 153 -3.13 -9.94 -9.17
CA LEU A 153 -1.83 -9.39 -8.79
C LEU A 153 -1.14 -8.66 -9.95
N GLU A 154 -1.23 -9.21 -11.17
CA GLU A 154 -0.71 -8.58 -12.39
C GLU A 154 -1.40 -7.25 -12.65
N GLY A 155 -2.73 -7.22 -12.62
CA GLY A 155 -3.49 -5.99 -12.80
C GLY A 155 -3.19 -4.92 -11.74
N LEU A 156 -2.93 -5.32 -10.49
CA LEU A 156 -2.45 -4.40 -9.46
C LEU A 156 -1.05 -3.87 -9.81
N ASN A 157 -0.12 -4.74 -10.23
CA ASN A 157 1.25 -4.37 -10.52
C ASN A 157 1.35 -3.36 -11.66
N ASP A 158 0.59 -3.57 -12.74
CA ASP A 158 0.53 -2.65 -13.88
C ASP A 158 0.04 -1.26 -13.44
N ARG A 159 -0.98 -1.21 -12.57
CA ARG A 159 -1.51 0.05 -12.04
C ARG A 159 -0.53 0.75 -11.10
N TYR A 160 0.25 -0.01 -10.31
CA TYR A 160 1.34 0.58 -9.52
C TYR A 160 2.38 1.25 -10.40
N GLU A 161 2.82 0.59 -11.48
CA GLU A 161 3.79 1.16 -12.41
C GLU A 161 3.26 2.42 -13.10
N GLU A 162 2.01 2.40 -13.56
CA GLU A 162 1.36 3.57 -14.16
C GLU A 162 1.24 4.72 -13.16
N TRP A 163 0.74 4.44 -11.95
CA TRP A 163 0.56 5.45 -10.91
C TRP A 163 1.89 6.08 -10.49
N ILE A 164 2.91 5.27 -10.24
CA ILE A 164 4.20 5.78 -9.75
C ILE A 164 4.94 6.58 -10.82
N GLN A 165 4.79 6.23 -12.11
CA GLN A 165 5.33 7.04 -13.20
C GLN A 165 4.69 8.43 -13.23
N GLY A 166 3.38 8.49 -13.06
CA GLY A 166 2.58 9.71 -13.05
C GLY A 166 2.58 10.49 -11.73
N TYR A 167 3.14 9.95 -10.64
CA TYR A 167 3.08 10.57 -9.33
C TYR A 167 3.82 11.90 -9.26
N LYS A 168 3.10 12.99 -8.89
CA LYS A 168 3.59 14.38 -8.82
C LYS A 168 3.25 15.08 -7.51
N ASP A 169 2.59 14.40 -6.57
CA ASP A 169 2.07 15.02 -5.35
C ASP A 169 3.16 15.28 -4.30
N GLY A 170 4.36 14.69 -4.47
CA GLY A 170 5.49 14.85 -3.56
C GLY A 170 6.75 14.15 -4.05
N LYS A 171 7.76 14.08 -3.16
CA LYS A 171 8.97 13.29 -3.42
C LYS A 171 8.62 11.81 -3.49
N LYS A 172 9.24 11.09 -4.42
CA LYS A 172 9.10 9.62 -4.52
C LYS A 172 10.46 8.95 -4.64
N LEU A 173 10.56 7.75 -4.08
CA LEU A 173 11.70 6.84 -4.19
C LEU A 173 11.20 5.47 -4.65
N ILE A 174 11.82 4.91 -5.68
CA ILE A 174 11.50 3.56 -6.17
C ILE A 174 12.63 2.63 -5.74
N ILE A 175 12.28 1.55 -5.04
CA ILE A 175 13.23 0.52 -4.61
C ILE A 175 12.80 -0.82 -5.24
N ASN A 176 13.66 -1.41 -6.07
CA ASN A 176 13.44 -2.79 -6.53
C ASN A 176 13.84 -3.74 -5.39
N VAL A 177 12.89 -4.59 -4.98
CA VAL A 177 13.06 -5.47 -3.82
C VAL A 177 13.26 -6.94 -4.19
N ASP A 178 13.33 -7.27 -5.48
CA ASP A 178 13.49 -8.66 -5.90
C ASP A 178 14.79 -9.29 -5.41
N ASP A 179 15.86 -8.51 -5.38
CA ASP A 179 17.20 -8.94 -4.95
C ASP A 179 17.58 -8.41 -3.55
N LEU A 180 16.66 -7.71 -2.86
CA LEU A 180 16.93 -7.14 -1.55
C LEU A 180 16.27 -7.96 -0.44
N LYS A 181 17.09 -8.52 0.45
CA LYS A 181 16.66 -9.26 1.65
C LYS A 181 16.84 -8.44 2.92
N PHE A 182 16.31 -7.21 2.93
CA PHE A 182 16.53 -6.25 4.01
C PHE A 182 16.04 -6.70 5.40
N GLU A 183 15.24 -7.76 5.50
CA GLU A 183 14.87 -8.37 6.78
C GLU A 183 15.94 -9.34 7.29
N GLU A 184 16.62 -10.05 6.37
CA GLU A 184 17.55 -11.13 6.70
C GLU A 184 19.01 -10.67 6.59
N ASN A 185 19.28 -9.63 5.76
CA ASN A 185 20.63 -9.14 5.45
C ASN A 185 20.76 -7.66 5.85
N PRO A 186 21.60 -7.34 6.88
CA PRO A 186 21.86 -5.97 7.31
C PRO A 186 22.46 -5.06 6.22
N GLU A 187 23.27 -5.62 5.31
CA GLU A 187 23.86 -4.85 4.21
C GLU A 187 22.79 -4.36 3.22
N ASP A 188 21.78 -5.18 2.95
CA ASP A 188 20.68 -4.78 2.08
C ASP A 188 19.80 -3.73 2.76
N PHE A 189 19.60 -3.82 4.08
CA PHE A 189 18.90 -2.77 4.82
C PHE A 189 19.69 -1.46 4.80
N GLN A 190 21.02 -1.51 4.96
CA GLN A 190 21.88 -0.33 4.87
C GLN A 190 21.78 0.36 3.50
N LYS A 191 21.72 -0.40 2.39
CA LYS A 191 21.48 0.16 1.04
C LYS A 191 20.15 0.90 0.96
N VAL A 192 19.09 0.34 1.57
CA VAL A 192 17.77 0.99 1.63
C VAL A 192 17.86 2.31 2.39
N LEU A 193 18.55 2.35 3.54
CA LEU A 193 18.75 3.57 4.32
C LEU A 193 19.47 4.66 3.51
N GLU A 194 20.54 4.32 2.81
CA GLU A 194 21.31 5.25 1.98
C GLU A 194 20.44 5.85 0.85
N LEU A 195 19.58 5.03 0.22
CA LEU A 195 18.64 5.51 -0.80
C LEU A 195 17.62 6.51 -0.20
N ILE A 196 17.09 6.22 0.99
CA ILE A 196 16.14 7.10 1.68
C ILE A 196 16.79 8.42 2.09
N GLU A 197 17.98 8.37 2.68
CA GLU A 197 18.73 9.56 3.07
C GLU A 197 19.03 10.48 1.88
N ASN A 198 19.39 9.90 0.74
CA ASN A 198 19.63 10.67 -0.49
C ASN A 198 18.35 11.30 -1.06
N ALA A 199 17.21 10.64 -0.93
CA ALA A 199 15.93 11.14 -1.40
C ALA A 199 15.33 12.22 -0.48
N THR A 200 15.73 12.26 0.78
CA THR A 200 15.23 13.23 1.78
C THR A 200 16.04 14.53 1.83
N LYS A 201 17.28 14.53 1.35
CA LYS A 201 18.08 15.74 1.13
C LYS A 201 17.50 16.60 0.00
#